data_35ea2972becb50e67c3acb4f48cda4c9
#
_entry.id   35ea2972becb50e67c3acb4f48cda4c9
#
_cell.length_a   1.000
_cell.length_b   1.000
_cell.length_c   1.000
_cell.angle_alpha   90.00
_cell.angle_beta   90.00
_cell.angle_gamma   90.00
#
_symmetry.space_group_name_H-M   'P 1'
#
loop_
_entity.id
_entity.type
_entity.pdbx_description
1 polymer ?
#
loop_
_entity_poly.entity_id
_entity_poly.type
_entity_poly.pdbx_seq_one_letter_code
_entity_poly.pdbx_strand_id
1 'polypeptide(L)'
;MDTSFWVALMATRDGHHAEARELLGRHGNDRLVTTNHVRGEAWTFIRRRYGHRPAVSLLDALHDSRRASVSYVTPESEDLALRWLRRRDEREYSFVDATSFAFMRTSKVSQVLTFDDDFAAAGFEVMRL
;
A
#
# COMPACT_ATOMS: atom_id res chain seq x y z
N MET A 1 0.13 2.58 -3.68
CA MET A 1 -0.33 1.17 -3.54
C MET A 1 -0.09 0.73 -2.11
N ASP A 2 -1.14 0.31 -1.47
CA ASP A 2 -1.14 -0.12 -0.08
C ASP A 2 -0.97 -1.63 0.06
N THR A 3 -0.71 -2.09 1.28
CA THR A 3 -0.53 -3.51 1.62
C THR A 3 -1.65 -4.39 1.11
N SER A 4 -2.92 -4.03 1.37
CA SER A 4 -4.07 -4.83 0.95
C SER A 4 -4.13 -5.02 -0.57
N PHE A 5 -3.73 -4.03 -1.32
CA PHE A 5 -3.68 -4.12 -2.78
C PHE A 5 -2.56 -5.07 -3.25
N TRP A 6 -1.37 -4.97 -2.65
CA TRP A 6 -0.27 -5.89 -2.97
C TRP A 6 -0.62 -7.33 -2.63
N VAL A 7 -1.26 -7.56 -1.47
CA VAL A 7 -1.71 -8.90 -1.08
C VAL A 7 -2.67 -9.46 -2.12
N ALA A 8 -3.68 -8.67 -2.50
CA ALA A 8 -4.66 -9.09 -3.51
C ALA A 8 -4.01 -9.38 -4.86
N LEU A 9 -3.04 -8.56 -5.26
CA LEU A 9 -2.36 -8.71 -6.54
C LEU A 9 -1.50 -9.97 -6.59
N MET A 10 -0.79 -10.29 -5.51
CA MET A 10 0.16 -11.41 -5.45
C MET A 10 -0.47 -12.74 -5.07
N ALA A 11 -1.59 -12.73 -4.33
CA ALA A 11 -2.24 -13.93 -3.83
C ALA A 11 -3.47 -14.28 -4.68
N THR A 12 -3.36 -15.32 -5.49
CA THR A 12 -4.46 -15.76 -6.37
C THR A 12 -5.70 -16.18 -5.60
N ARG A 13 -5.57 -16.54 -4.33
CA ARG A 13 -6.68 -16.94 -3.46
C ARG A 13 -7.37 -15.77 -2.76
N ASP A 14 -6.80 -14.56 -2.85
CA ASP A 14 -7.43 -13.38 -2.26
C ASP A 14 -8.73 -13.05 -3.00
N GLY A 15 -9.77 -12.66 -2.23
CA GLY A 15 -11.07 -12.32 -2.80
C GLY A 15 -11.07 -11.13 -3.75
N HIS A 16 -10.08 -10.25 -3.61
CA HIS A 16 -9.93 -9.07 -4.47
C HIS A 16 -8.89 -9.25 -5.58
N HIS A 17 -8.40 -10.48 -5.80
CA HIS A 17 -7.34 -10.71 -6.78
C HIS A 17 -7.72 -10.25 -8.19
N ALA A 18 -8.89 -10.63 -8.67
CA ALA A 18 -9.35 -10.27 -10.02
C ALA A 18 -9.51 -8.75 -10.16
N GLU A 19 -10.11 -8.10 -9.16
CA GLU A 19 -10.29 -6.64 -9.15
C GLU A 19 -8.93 -5.92 -9.14
N ALA A 20 -7.99 -6.39 -8.33
CA ALA A 20 -6.64 -5.80 -8.27
C ALA A 20 -5.94 -5.86 -9.62
N ARG A 21 -6.02 -6.99 -10.30
CA ARG A 21 -5.43 -7.15 -11.63
C ARG A 21 -6.07 -6.22 -12.66
N GLU A 22 -7.38 -6.10 -12.62
CA GLU A 22 -8.09 -5.21 -13.54
C GLU A 22 -7.76 -3.74 -13.28
N LEU A 23 -7.73 -3.33 -12.01
CA LEU A 23 -7.34 -1.97 -11.63
C LEU A 23 -5.91 -1.66 -12.08
N LEU A 24 -4.98 -2.58 -11.86
CA LEU A 24 -3.61 -2.39 -12.31
C LEU A 24 -3.53 -2.22 -13.83
N GLY A 25 -4.31 -2.98 -14.58
CA GLY A 25 -4.40 -2.86 -16.03
C GLY A 25 -4.94 -1.51 -16.47
N ARG A 26 -5.97 -0.99 -15.79
CA ARG A 26 -6.55 0.34 -16.08
C ARG A 26 -5.55 1.48 -15.83
N HIS A 27 -4.67 1.31 -14.88
CA HIS A 27 -3.64 2.29 -14.53
C HIS A 27 -2.28 1.96 -15.16
N GLY A 28 -2.31 1.28 -16.32
CA GLY A 28 -1.12 0.75 -16.97
C GLY A 28 -0.07 1.78 -17.36
N ASN A 29 -0.49 3.03 -17.60
CA ASN A 29 0.41 4.13 -17.97
C ASN A 29 0.75 5.05 -16.82
N ASP A 30 0.17 4.82 -15.65
CA ASP A 30 0.40 5.66 -14.48
C ASP A 30 1.68 5.25 -13.77
N ARG A 31 2.34 6.23 -13.17
CA ARG A 31 3.42 5.97 -12.23
C ARG A 31 2.81 5.56 -10.91
N LEU A 32 3.20 4.38 -10.43
CA LEU A 32 2.72 3.83 -9.17
C LEU A 32 3.85 3.91 -8.15
N VAL A 33 3.50 4.22 -6.91
CA VAL A 33 4.46 4.31 -5.83
C VAL A 33 3.94 3.54 -4.63
N THR A 34 4.85 2.91 -3.91
CA THR A 34 4.60 2.31 -2.60
C THR A 34 5.74 2.72 -1.68
N THR A 35 5.64 2.38 -0.40
CA THR A 35 6.70 2.70 0.55
C THR A 35 7.46 1.44 0.98
N ASN A 36 8.63 1.64 1.55
CA ASN A 36 9.40 0.55 2.14
C ASN A 36 8.66 -0.10 3.32
N HIS A 37 7.87 0.67 4.07
CA HIS A 37 7.04 0.12 5.16
C HIS A 37 5.93 -0.79 4.63
N VAL A 38 5.24 -0.36 3.57
CA VAL A 38 4.23 -1.20 2.90
C VAL A 38 4.87 -2.47 2.35
N ARG A 39 6.02 -2.36 1.71
CA ARG A 39 6.75 -3.54 1.20
C ARG A 39 7.00 -4.56 2.32
N GLY A 40 7.49 -4.11 3.47
CA GLY A 40 7.77 -4.98 4.61
C GLY A 40 6.52 -5.62 5.20
N GLU A 41 5.45 -4.84 5.38
CA GLU A 41 4.18 -5.35 5.89
C GLU A 41 3.56 -6.36 4.91
N ALA A 42 3.55 -6.04 3.63
CA ALA A 42 3.01 -6.94 2.59
C ALA A 42 3.80 -8.25 2.53
N TRP A 43 5.14 -8.19 2.56
CA TRP A 43 5.99 -9.38 2.63
C TRP A 43 5.58 -10.28 3.80
N THR A 44 5.51 -9.71 5.01
CA THR A 44 5.23 -10.48 6.21
C THR A 44 3.85 -11.12 6.15
N PHE A 45 2.84 -10.37 5.73
CA PHE A 45 1.48 -10.87 5.61
C PHE A 45 1.38 -12.01 4.58
N ILE A 46 1.92 -11.79 3.40
CA ILE A 46 1.87 -12.79 2.32
C ILE A 46 2.64 -14.05 2.73
N ARG A 47 3.81 -13.88 3.33
CA ARG A 47 4.65 -15.01 3.78
C ARG A 47 3.92 -15.88 4.79
N ARG A 48 3.23 -15.27 5.73
CA ARG A 48 2.51 -16.00 6.79
C ARG A 48 1.26 -16.69 6.27
N ARG A 49 0.51 -16.02 5.40
CA ARG A 49 -0.79 -16.50 4.97
C ARG A 49 -0.74 -17.37 3.72
N TYR A 50 0.11 -17.05 2.77
CA TYR A 50 0.14 -17.70 1.46
C TYR A 50 1.43 -18.42 1.12
N GLY A 51 2.48 -18.23 1.92
CA GLY A 51 3.73 -18.94 1.77
C GLY A 51 4.87 -18.12 1.18
N HIS A 52 6.03 -18.75 1.07
CA HIS A 52 7.27 -18.11 0.66
C HIS A 52 7.25 -17.67 -0.81
N ARG A 53 6.74 -18.53 -1.71
CA ARG A 53 6.77 -18.24 -3.15
C ARG A 53 6.01 -16.96 -3.53
N PRO A 54 4.75 -16.75 -3.10
CA PRO A 54 4.06 -15.48 -3.37
C PRO A 54 4.76 -14.27 -2.75
N ALA A 55 5.35 -14.43 -1.57
CA ALA A 55 6.09 -13.35 -0.93
C ALA A 55 7.34 -12.95 -1.72
N VAL A 56 8.10 -13.92 -2.23
CA VAL A 56 9.23 -13.64 -3.13
C VAL A 56 8.76 -12.97 -4.41
N SER A 57 7.61 -13.40 -4.95
CA SER A 57 7.04 -12.78 -6.14
C SER A 57 6.77 -11.29 -5.95
N LEU A 58 6.36 -10.88 -4.75
CA LEU A 58 6.22 -9.46 -4.42
C LEU A 58 7.55 -8.71 -4.57
N LEU A 59 8.61 -9.26 -3.99
CA LEU A 59 9.94 -8.63 -4.07
C LEU A 59 10.42 -8.52 -5.51
N ASP A 60 10.23 -9.58 -6.29
CA ASP A 60 10.63 -9.60 -7.70
C ASP A 60 9.81 -8.59 -8.51
N ALA A 61 8.50 -8.52 -8.28
CA ALA A 61 7.64 -7.57 -8.97
C ALA A 61 8.06 -6.13 -8.70
N LEU A 62 8.40 -5.80 -7.44
CA LEU A 62 8.87 -4.47 -7.08
C LEU A 62 10.25 -4.16 -7.65
N HIS A 63 11.15 -5.13 -7.66
CA HIS A 63 12.50 -4.97 -8.20
C HIS A 63 12.49 -4.77 -9.72
N ASP A 64 11.65 -5.54 -10.42
CA ASP A 64 11.64 -5.58 -11.88
C ASP A 64 10.70 -4.56 -12.52
N SER A 65 9.78 -3.99 -11.75
CA SER A 65 8.78 -3.07 -12.29
C SER A 65 9.41 -1.76 -12.75
N ARG A 66 8.99 -1.30 -13.92
CA ARG A 66 9.31 0.03 -14.43
C ARG A 66 8.26 1.08 -14.04
N ARG A 67 7.10 0.64 -13.58
CA ARG A 67 5.97 1.52 -13.25
C ARG A 67 5.81 1.74 -11.76
N ALA A 68 6.06 0.71 -10.95
CA ALA A 68 5.96 0.79 -9.50
C ALA A 68 7.35 1.01 -8.89
N SER A 69 7.48 2.05 -8.10
CA SER A 69 8.71 2.36 -7.39
C SER A 69 8.49 2.34 -5.88
N VAL A 70 9.55 2.03 -5.14
CA VAL A 70 9.55 2.06 -3.68
C VAL A 70 10.15 3.38 -3.21
N SER A 71 9.37 4.15 -2.45
CA SER A 71 9.82 5.38 -1.82
C SER A 71 10.06 5.11 -0.34
N TYR A 72 11.20 5.52 0.17
CA TYR A 72 11.54 5.31 1.58
C TYR A 72 10.89 6.39 2.43
N VAL A 73 10.24 5.96 3.51
CA VAL A 73 9.65 6.88 4.48
C VAL A 73 10.78 7.61 5.19
N THR A 74 10.77 8.94 5.09
CA THR A 74 11.80 9.78 5.73
C THR A 74 11.53 9.92 7.21
N PRO A 75 12.57 10.28 8.03
CA PRO A 75 12.35 10.59 9.44
C PRO A 75 11.29 11.68 9.65
N GLU A 76 11.24 12.69 8.77
CA GLU A 76 10.26 13.78 8.85
C GLU A 76 8.84 13.27 8.62
N SER A 77 8.65 12.41 7.63
CA SER A 77 7.34 11.79 7.36
C SER A 77 6.93 10.86 8.49
N GLU A 78 7.86 10.10 9.06
CA GLU A 78 7.56 9.25 10.21
C GLU A 78 7.14 10.08 11.42
N ASP A 79 7.81 11.21 11.70
CA ASP A 79 7.43 12.13 12.78
C ASP A 79 6.01 12.66 12.59
N LEU A 80 5.63 13.02 11.36
CA LEU A 80 4.27 13.43 11.04
C LEU A 80 3.27 12.30 11.31
N ALA A 81 3.61 11.08 10.94
CA ALA A 81 2.78 9.90 11.20
C ALA A 81 2.57 9.69 12.70
N LEU A 82 3.64 9.78 13.49
CA LEU A 82 3.56 9.63 14.95
C LEU A 82 2.67 10.70 15.59
N ARG A 83 2.79 11.95 15.16
CA ARG A 83 1.92 13.03 15.65
C ARG A 83 0.46 12.78 15.27
N TRP A 84 0.21 12.34 14.05
CA TRP A 84 -1.13 12.04 13.57
C TRP A 84 -1.76 10.90 14.37
N LEU A 85 -1.03 9.82 14.62
CA LEU A 85 -1.51 8.67 15.40
C LEU A 85 -1.89 9.06 16.84
N ARG A 86 -1.15 9.96 17.46
CA ARG A 86 -1.44 10.41 18.84
C ARG A 86 -2.77 11.13 18.97
N ARG A 87 -3.30 11.68 17.87
CA ARG A 87 -4.54 12.45 17.83
C ARG A 87 -5.74 11.64 17.35
N ARG A 88 -5.53 10.44 16.83
CA ARG A 88 -6.55 9.67 16.13
C ARG A 88 -6.87 8.39 16.85
N ASP A 89 -8.03 8.36 17.50
CA ASP A 89 -8.53 7.21 18.24
C ASP A 89 -9.85 6.68 17.69
N GLU A 90 -10.42 7.37 16.68
CA GLU A 90 -11.71 7.02 16.10
C GLU A 90 -11.71 5.73 15.27
N ARG A 91 -10.54 5.24 14.87
CA ARG A 91 -10.33 3.99 14.15
C ARG A 91 -9.01 3.36 14.57
N GLU A 92 -8.90 2.05 14.38
CA GLU A 92 -7.65 1.32 14.67
C GLU A 92 -6.65 1.44 13.50
N TYR A 93 -6.19 2.65 13.25
CA TYR A 93 -5.18 2.86 12.22
C TYR A 93 -3.87 2.16 12.57
N SER A 94 -3.27 1.46 11.60
CA SER A 94 -1.95 0.87 11.78
C SER A 94 -0.84 1.93 11.66
N PHE A 95 0.34 1.58 12.19
CA PHE A 95 1.53 2.41 12.02
C PHE A 95 1.87 2.59 10.53
N VAL A 96 1.79 1.51 9.75
CA VAL A 96 2.10 1.55 8.32
C VAL A 96 1.09 2.42 7.57
N ASP A 97 -0.21 2.34 7.92
CA ASP A 97 -1.22 3.24 7.34
C ASP A 97 -0.86 4.70 7.59
N ALA A 98 -0.51 5.03 8.82
CA ALA A 98 -0.15 6.41 9.19
C ALA A 98 1.08 6.91 8.43
N THR A 99 2.09 6.06 8.24
CA THR A 99 3.27 6.42 7.45
C THR A 99 2.93 6.61 5.98
N SER A 100 2.00 5.81 5.45
CA SER A 100 1.48 5.99 4.08
C SER A 100 0.74 7.31 3.95
N PHE A 101 -0.12 7.65 4.91
CA PHE A 101 -0.84 8.93 4.89
C PHE A 101 0.11 10.13 4.93
N ALA A 102 1.13 10.09 5.78
CA ALA A 102 2.12 11.14 5.87
C ALA A 102 2.89 11.29 4.54
N PHE A 103 3.32 10.16 3.98
CA PHE A 103 3.99 10.15 2.68
C PHE A 103 3.10 10.76 1.58
N MET A 104 1.84 10.35 1.51
CA MET A 104 0.92 10.84 0.49
C MET A 104 0.68 12.35 0.61
N ARG A 105 0.52 12.85 1.84
CA ARG A 105 0.32 14.29 2.08
C ARG A 105 1.55 15.11 1.71
N THR A 106 2.73 14.68 2.12
CA THR A 106 3.97 15.41 1.82
C THR A 106 4.33 15.36 0.34
N SER A 107 3.98 14.30 -0.35
CA SER A 107 4.22 14.12 -1.79
C SER A 107 3.08 14.64 -2.66
N LYS A 108 2.01 15.15 -2.06
CA LYS A 108 0.80 15.64 -2.74
C LYS A 108 0.16 14.57 -3.62
N VAL A 109 0.15 13.33 -3.14
CA VAL A 109 -0.53 12.21 -3.77
C VAL A 109 -1.88 12.03 -3.09
N SER A 110 -2.97 12.08 -3.85
CA SER A 110 -4.33 12.00 -3.31
C SER A 110 -5.04 10.69 -3.62
N GLN A 111 -4.56 9.93 -4.59
CA GLN A 111 -5.20 8.70 -5.07
C GLN A 111 -4.43 7.48 -4.59
N VAL A 112 -5.16 6.44 -4.20
CA VAL A 112 -4.58 5.22 -3.66
C VAL A 112 -5.26 3.98 -4.22
N LEU A 113 -4.46 2.96 -4.51
CA LEU A 113 -4.92 1.60 -4.79
C LEU A 113 -4.88 0.82 -3.47
N THR A 114 -6.04 0.54 -2.93
CA THR A 114 -6.21 -0.15 -1.65
C THR A 114 -7.58 -0.81 -1.57
N PHE A 115 -7.69 -1.84 -0.75
CA PHE A 115 -8.96 -2.44 -0.35
C PHE A 115 -9.27 -2.20 1.13
N ASP A 116 -8.50 -1.31 1.76
CA ASP A 116 -8.67 -0.93 3.16
C ASP A 116 -9.44 0.38 3.26
N ASP A 117 -10.53 0.37 4.02
CA ASP A 117 -11.41 1.54 4.20
C ASP A 117 -10.74 2.69 4.96
N ASP A 118 -9.64 2.43 5.64
CA ASP A 118 -8.93 3.44 6.44
C ASP A 118 -8.41 4.60 5.58
N PHE A 119 -8.05 4.36 4.34
CA PHE A 119 -7.59 5.42 3.44
C PHE A 119 -8.70 6.39 3.08
N ALA A 120 -9.89 5.88 2.78
CA ALA A 120 -11.06 6.75 2.54
C ALA A 120 -11.42 7.53 3.80
N ALA A 121 -11.40 6.89 4.96
CA ALA A 121 -11.65 7.54 6.25
C ALA A 121 -10.64 8.66 6.54
N ALA A 122 -9.39 8.50 6.10
CA ALA A 122 -8.35 9.51 6.26
C ALA A 122 -8.40 10.62 5.19
N GLY A 123 -9.33 10.56 4.24
CA GLY A 123 -9.58 11.61 3.26
C GLY A 123 -8.94 11.42 1.90
N PHE A 124 -8.43 10.22 1.60
CA PHE A 124 -7.83 9.93 0.30
C PHE A 124 -8.85 9.34 -0.67
N GLU A 125 -8.63 9.56 -1.95
CA GLU A 125 -9.47 9.00 -3.02
C GLU A 125 -9.03 7.56 -3.32
N VAL A 126 -9.93 6.61 -3.02
CA VAL A 126 -9.68 5.20 -3.29
C VAL A 126 -10.09 4.86 -4.72
N MET A 127 -9.16 4.29 -5.46
CA MET A 127 -9.40 3.87 -6.83
C MET A 127 -10.08 2.50 -6.84
N ARG A 128 -11.28 2.44 -7.39
CA ARG A 128 -12.07 1.20 -7.51
C ARG A 128 -12.60 1.05 -8.94
N LEU A 129 -13.09 -0.15 -9.27
CA LEU A 129 -13.74 -0.42 -10.55
C LEU A 129 -15.10 0.29 -10.66
#